data_ad9bc52c09e5d297f2309b9f099105c1
#
_entry.id   ad9bc52c09e5d297f2309b9f099105c1
#
_cell.length_a   1.000
_cell.length_b   1.000
_cell.length_c   1.000
_cell.angle_alpha   90.00
_cell.angle_beta   90.00
_cell.angle_gamma   90.00
#
_symmetry.space_group_name_H-M   'P 1'
#
loop_
_entity.id
_entity.type
_entity.pdbx_description
1 polymer ?
#
loop_
_entity_poly.entity_id
_entity_poly.type
_entity_poly.pdbx_seq_one_letter_code
_entity_poly.pdbx_strand_id
1 'polypeptide(L)'
;MKLDYFTLDGEETKDANKIKNRLAEFWLPDESILYIGKAPLRNNGKGGIGNRVKEYYNTAIGERSPHAGGHWIKLLKNLEKLHVFYIPCNNSTEIEKRMIDTFGKSVSESTKERLSEKGPILPFANLKDGNNVKKKHEIGHMKLN
;
A
#
# COMPACT_ATOMS: atom_id res chain seq x y z
N MET A 1 9.92 -5.90 -19.38
CA MET A 1 10.34 -5.02 -18.27
C MET A 1 11.39 -5.76 -17.48
N LYS A 2 12.59 -5.23 -17.37
CA LYS A 2 13.73 -5.90 -16.75
C LYS A 2 13.99 -5.27 -15.38
N LEU A 3 13.98 -6.07 -14.33
CA LEU A 3 14.33 -5.61 -12.98
C LEU A 3 15.82 -5.26 -12.96
N ASP A 4 16.15 -4.03 -12.60
CA ASP A 4 17.55 -3.59 -12.51
C ASP A 4 18.12 -3.95 -11.13
N TYR A 5 17.57 -3.36 -10.09
CA TYR A 5 17.87 -3.76 -8.72
C TYR A 5 16.80 -3.26 -7.74
N PHE A 6 16.78 -3.81 -6.57
CA PHE A 6 16.04 -3.30 -5.41
C PHE A 6 16.85 -3.54 -4.14
N THR A 7 16.49 -2.84 -3.08
CA THR A 7 17.06 -3.12 -1.76
C THR A 7 16.04 -3.88 -0.91
N LEU A 8 16.54 -4.88 -0.21
CA LEU A 8 15.78 -5.66 0.76
C LEU A 8 16.65 -5.85 2.01
N ASP A 9 16.12 -5.48 3.17
CA ASP A 9 16.86 -5.51 4.44
C ASP A 9 18.19 -4.70 4.37
N GLY A 10 18.20 -3.62 3.58
CA GLY A 10 19.38 -2.76 3.38
C GLY A 10 20.39 -3.26 2.35
N GLU A 11 20.21 -4.46 1.79
CA GLU A 11 21.10 -5.06 0.79
C GLU A 11 20.53 -4.97 -0.61
N GLU A 12 21.38 -4.68 -1.60
CA GLU A 12 20.98 -4.72 -3.00
C GLU A 12 20.82 -6.16 -3.50
N THR A 13 19.78 -6.39 -4.28
CA THR A 13 19.51 -7.69 -4.89
C THR A 13 18.84 -7.54 -6.25
N LYS A 14 19.10 -8.48 -7.15
CA LYS A 14 18.43 -8.64 -8.45
C LYS A 14 17.48 -9.83 -8.48
N ASP A 15 17.35 -10.53 -7.37
CA ASP A 15 16.49 -11.70 -7.26
C ASP A 15 15.02 -11.27 -7.03
N ALA A 16 14.21 -11.34 -8.10
CA ALA A 16 12.79 -11.01 -8.06
C ALA A 16 11.98 -11.92 -7.11
N ASN A 17 12.47 -13.13 -6.81
CA ASN A 17 11.78 -14.03 -5.88
C ASN A 17 11.88 -13.52 -4.44
N LYS A 18 12.99 -12.89 -4.08
CA LYS A 18 13.13 -12.30 -2.74
C LYS A 18 12.06 -11.23 -2.48
N ILE A 19 11.82 -10.32 -3.44
CA ILE A 19 10.78 -9.30 -3.27
C ILE A 19 9.38 -9.91 -3.30
N LYS A 20 9.15 -10.89 -4.17
CA LYS A 20 7.87 -11.61 -4.21
C LYS A 20 7.57 -12.29 -2.88
N ASN A 21 8.53 -12.96 -2.30
CA ASN A 21 8.37 -13.63 -1.00
C ASN A 21 8.10 -12.61 0.10
N ARG A 22 8.85 -11.48 0.13
CA ARG A 22 8.60 -10.41 1.10
C ARG A 22 7.21 -9.80 0.96
N LEU A 23 6.73 -9.58 -0.25
CA LEU A 23 5.37 -9.08 -0.49
C LEU A 23 4.32 -10.11 -0.05
N ALA A 24 4.58 -11.39 -0.26
CA ALA A 24 3.69 -12.47 0.17
C ALA A 24 3.53 -12.53 1.71
N GLU A 25 4.54 -12.14 2.48
CA GLU A 25 4.43 -12.04 3.94
C GLU A 25 3.34 -11.07 4.40
N PHE A 26 3.07 -10.02 3.60
CA PHE A 26 2.06 -9.00 3.89
C PHE A 26 0.73 -9.24 3.18
N TRP A 27 0.64 -10.28 2.39
CA TRP A 27 -0.61 -10.65 1.74
C TRP A 27 -1.61 -11.19 2.74
N LEU A 28 -2.86 -10.76 2.63
CA LEU A 28 -3.96 -11.13 3.50
C LEU A 28 -5.01 -11.87 2.65
N PRO A 29 -4.95 -13.21 2.58
CA PRO A 29 -5.75 -13.98 1.63
C PRO A 29 -7.25 -13.90 1.87
N ASP A 30 -7.65 -13.67 3.11
CA ASP A 30 -9.07 -13.60 3.51
C ASP A 30 -9.64 -12.17 3.45
N GLU A 31 -8.83 -11.20 3.01
CA GLU A 31 -9.22 -9.79 2.96
C GLU A 31 -9.38 -9.29 1.54
N SER A 32 -10.50 -8.62 1.28
CA SER A 32 -10.81 -8.02 -0.02
C SER A 32 -10.35 -6.56 -0.14
N ILE A 33 -10.03 -5.90 0.97
CA ILE A 33 -9.60 -4.50 1.00
C ILE A 33 -8.09 -4.44 0.85
N LEU A 34 -7.63 -3.91 -0.28
CA LEU A 34 -6.19 -3.79 -0.58
C LEU A 34 -5.60 -2.44 -0.15
N TYR A 35 -6.42 -1.41 -0.08
CA TYR A 35 -5.99 -0.06 0.31
C TYR A 35 -7.15 0.75 0.89
N ILE A 36 -6.84 1.52 1.92
CA ILE A 36 -7.70 2.54 2.50
C ILE A 36 -6.96 3.87 2.43
N GLY A 37 -7.62 4.92 1.94
CA GLY A 37 -6.97 6.22 1.84
C GLY A 37 -7.97 7.37 1.71
N LYS A 38 -7.46 8.59 1.86
CA LYS A 38 -8.21 9.83 1.70
C LYS A 38 -7.79 10.58 0.45
N ALA A 39 -8.71 11.37 -0.06
CA ALA A 39 -8.50 12.22 -1.23
C ALA A 39 -9.00 13.65 -0.96
N PRO A 40 -8.35 14.41 -0.04
CA PRO A 40 -8.78 15.77 0.28
C PRO A 40 -8.60 16.68 -0.93
N LEU A 41 -9.41 17.74 -0.99
CA LEU A 41 -9.16 18.87 -1.87
C LEU A 41 -7.86 19.56 -1.45
N ARG A 42 -7.07 20.01 -2.41
CA ARG A 42 -5.84 20.77 -2.19
C ARG A 42 -6.08 22.24 -2.52
N ASN A 43 -5.31 23.13 -1.88
CA ASN A 43 -5.45 24.59 -2.03
C ASN A 43 -5.30 25.09 -3.47
N ASN A 44 -4.68 24.31 -4.36
CA ASN A 44 -4.49 24.63 -5.77
C ASN A 44 -5.62 24.09 -6.68
N GLY A 45 -6.75 23.67 -6.13
CA GLY A 45 -7.84 23.04 -6.86
C GLY A 45 -7.53 21.62 -7.37
N LYS A 46 -6.32 21.12 -7.16
CA LYS A 46 -5.89 19.77 -7.53
C LYS A 46 -6.08 18.84 -6.34
N GLY A 47 -7.05 17.98 -6.36
CA GLY A 47 -7.34 17.07 -5.26
C GLY A 47 -8.56 16.23 -5.58
N GLY A 48 -9.09 15.58 -4.55
CA GLY A 48 -10.25 14.71 -4.69
C GLY A 48 -9.92 13.36 -5.30
N ILE A 49 -10.97 12.53 -5.42
CA ILE A 49 -10.83 11.11 -5.78
C ILE A 49 -10.22 10.90 -7.17
N GLY A 50 -10.61 11.71 -8.17
CA GLY A 50 -10.08 11.58 -9.53
C GLY A 50 -8.57 11.77 -9.61
N ASN A 51 -8.03 12.78 -8.91
CA ASN A 51 -6.59 12.99 -8.85
C ASN A 51 -5.87 11.90 -8.05
N ARG A 52 -6.48 11.41 -6.95
CA ARG A 52 -5.92 10.31 -6.18
C ARG A 52 -5.81 9.03 -7.01
N VAL A 53 -6.83 8.68 -7.77
CA VAL A 53 -6.80 7.51 -8.67
C VAL A 53 -5.74 7.69 -9.77
N LYS A 54 -5.63 8.89 -10.37
CA LYS A 54 -4.56 9.19 -11.34
C LYS A 54 -3.16 9.05 -10.74
N GLU A 55 -2.96 9.45 -9.48
CA GLU A 55 -1.67 9.28 -8.79
C GLU A 55 -1.29 7.80 -8.69
N TYR A 56 -2.23 6.90 -8.42
CA TYR A 56 -2.00 5.46 -8.45
C TYR A 56 -1.61 4.96 -9.83
N TYR A 57 -2.32 5.38 -10.87
CA TYR A 57 -2.01 4.99 -12.25
C TYR A 57 -0.65 5.53 -12.72
N ASN A 58 -0.30 6.74 -12.32
CA ASN A 58 0.93 7.41 -12.74
C ASN A 58 2.17 6.98 -11.93
N THR A 59 2.00 6.33 -10.78
CA THR A 59 3.14 5.80 -10.01
C THR A 59 3.73 4.62 -10.77
N ALA A 60 4.97 4.74 -11.22
CA ALA A 60 5.68 3.64 -11.85
C ALA A 60 6.02 2.55 -10.83
N ILE A 61 6.19 1.32 -11.32
CA ILE A 61 6.65 0.21 -10.47
C ILE A 61 8.05 0.55 -9.94
N GLY A 62 8.24 0.44 -8.64
CA GLY A 62 9.50 0.78 -7.97
C GLY A 62 9.60 2.23 -7.52
N GLU A 63 8.72 3.11 -7.98
CA GLU A 63 8.72 4.52 -7.60
C GLU A 63 7.84 4.77 -6.36
N ARG A 64 8.22 5.78 -5.56
CA ARG A 64 7.43 6.21 -4.39
C ARG A 64 6.51 7.38 -4.68
N SER A 65 6.69 8.00 -5.81
CA SER A 65 5.94 9.19 -6.22
C SER A 65 5.17 8.90 -7.51
N PRO A 66 4.01 9.47 -7.71
CA PRO A 66 3.31 10.37 -6.78
C PRO A 66 2.64 9.68 -5.57
N HIS A 67 2.56 8.34 -5.52
CA HIS A 67 1.92 7.64 -4.41
C HIS A 67 2.64 6.33 -4.04
N ALA A 68 3.24 6.27 -2.84
CA ALA A 68 4.05 5.13 -2.42
C ALA A 68 3.30 3.77 -2.41
N GLY A 69 2.01 3.73 -2.03
CA GLY A 69 1.19 2.51 -2.10
C GLY A 69 0.85 2.07 -3.51
N GLY A 70 0.96 2.97 -4.50
CA GLY A 70 0.60 2.67 -5.89
C GLY A 70 1.46 1.59 -6.51
N HIS A 71 2.76 1.55 -6.24
CA HIS A 71 3.62 0.51 -6.80
C HIS A 71 3.31 -0.89 -6.24
N TRP A 72 2.85 -1.00 -4.99
CA TRP A 72 2.42 -2.27 -4.39
C TRP A 72 1.18 -2.83 -5.10
N ILE A 73 0.20 -1.97 -5.39
CA ILE A 73 -0.99 -2.36 -6.16
C ILE A 73 -0.60 -2.79 -7.57
N LYS A 74 0.32 -2.08 -8.23
CA LYS A 74 0.76 -2.40 -9.59
C LYS A 74 1.55 -3.71 -9.71
N LEU A 75 2.00 -4.29 -8.63
CA LEU A 75 2.61 -5.62 -8.61
C LEU A 75 1.57 -6.76 -8.65
N LEU A 76 0.29 -6.44 -8.51
CA LEU A 76 -0.79 -7.42 -8.60
C LEU A 76 -1.08 -7.79 -10.07
N LYS A 77 -1.40 -9.06 -10.30
CA LYS A 77 -1.61 -9.61 -11.65
C LYS A 77 -2.92 -9.12 -12.31
N ASN A 78 -3.97 -8.92 -11.52
CA ASN A 78 -5.33 -8.70 -12.02
C ASN A 78 -5.82 -7.29 -11.67
N LEU A 79 -5.09 -6.26 -12.11
CA LEU A 79 -5.42 -4.86 -11.82
C LEU A 79 -6.80 -4.44 -12.34
N GLU A 80 -7.24 -5.01 -13.45
CA GLU A 80 -8.53 -4.74 -14.07
C GLU A 80 -9.73 -5.23 -13.24
N LYS A 81 -9.48 -6.09 -12.26
CA LYS A 81 -10.52 -6.59 -11.33
C LYS A 81 -10.64 -5.74 -10.06
N LEU A 82 -9.83 -4.71 -9.91
CA LEU A 82 -9.88 -3.84 -8.75
C LEU A 82 -11.02 -2.83 -8.88
N HIS A 83 -11.74 -2.63 -7.80
CA HIS A 83 -12.81 -1.67 -7.69
C HIS A 83 -12.44 -0.56 -6.72
N VAL A 84 -12.83 0.67 -7.04
CA VAL A 84 -12.67 1.83 -6.16
C VAL A 84 -14.01 2.18 -5.55
N PHE A 85 -14.12 2.06 -4.24
CA PHE A 85 -15.27 2.54 -3.48
C PHE A 85 -14.91 3.86 -2.83
N TYR A 86 -15.82 4.82 -2.81
CA TYR A 86 -15.59 6.10 -2.18
C TYR A 86 -16.85 6.64 -1.50
N ILE A 87 -16.63 7.46 -0.48
CA ILE A 87 -17.68 8.16 0.25
C ILE A 87 -17.28 9.62 0.47
N PRO A 88 -18.12 10.60 0.14
CA PRO A 88 -17.90 11.98 0.52
C PRO A 88 -17.96 12.15 2.04
N CYS A 89 -17.01 12.88 2.60
CA CYS A 89 -16.99 13.16 4.03
C CYS A 89 -16.23 14.46 4.34
N ASN A 90 -16.58 15.11 5.46
CA ASN A 90 -15.97 16.39 5.86
C ASN A 90 -14.65 16.20 6.63
N ASN A 91 -14.46 15.06 7.29
CA ASN A 91 -13.27 14.79 8.11
C ASN A 91 -12.53 13.54 7.62
N SER A 92 -12.00 13.62 6.40
CA SER A 92 -11.38 12.48 5.72
C SER A 92 -10.17 11.89 6.48
N THR A 93 -9.43 12.72 7.22
CA THR A 93 -8.27 12.26 7.99
C THR A 93 -8.68 11.35 9.15
N GLU A 94 -9.69 11.77 9.91
CA GLU A 94 -10.19 10.98 11.03
C GLU A 94 -10.89 9.71 10.56
N ILE A 95 -11.65 9.81 9.49
CA ILE A 95 -12.35 8.66 8.90
C ILE A 95 -11.36 7.63 8.36
N GLU A 96 -10.34 8.06 7.60
CA GLU A 96 -9.26 7.19 7.13
C GLU A 96 -8.60 6.44 8.29
N LYS A 97 -8.21 7.17 9.35
CA LYS A 97 -7.61 6.58 10.55
C LYS A 97 -8.50 5.52 11.16
N ARG A 98 -9.78 5.84 11.41
CA ARG A 98 -10.74 4.90 11.99
C ARG A 98 -10.97 3.67 11.12
N MET A 99 -11.04 3.84 9.80
CA MET A 99 -11.17 2.71 8.86
C MET A 99 -9.96 1.79 8.92
N ILE A 100 -8.74 2.33 8.94
CA ILE A 100 -7.50 1.55 9.06
C ILE A 100 -7.46 0.81 10.40
N ASP A 101 -7.80 1.48 11.51
CA ASP A 101 -7.84 0.88 12.84
C ASP A 101 -8.89 -0.25 12.91
N THR A 102 -10.05 -0.05 12.32
CA THR A 102 -11.12 -1.06 12.25
C THR A 102 -10.67 -2.25 11.42
N PHE A 103 -10.05 -2.02 10.27
CA PHE A 103 -9.48 -3.08 9.43
C PHE A 103 -8.49 -3.93 10.23
N GLY A 104 -7.52 -3.31 10.89
CA GLY A 104 -6.52 -4.04 11.68
C GLY A 104 -7.11 -4.89 12.82
N LYS A 105 -8.24 -4.44 13.38
CA LYS A 105 -8.98 -5.21 14.41
C LYS A 105 -9.79 -6.36 13.83
N SER A 106 -10.29 -6.24 12.61
CA SER A 106 -11.19 -7.22 11.98
C SER A 106 -10.49 -8.44 11.40
N VAL A 107 -9.19 -8.36 11.10
CA VAL A 107 -8.45 -9.50 10.55
C VAL A 107 -8.36 -10.66 11.56
N SER A 108 -8.16 -11.87 11.05
CA SER A 108 -8.09 -13.08 11.88
C SER A 108 -6.94 -13.03 12.89
N GLU A 109 -7.09 -13.71 14.02
CA GLU A 109 -6.05 -13.79 15.05
C GLU A 109 -4.77 -14.44 14.51
N SER A 110 -4.87 -15.44 13.64
CA SER A 110 -3.70 -16.05 12.99
C SER A 110 -2.93 -15.05 12.12
N THR A 111 -3.64 -14.12 11.45
CA THR A 111 -3.00 -13.02 10.71
C THR A 111 -2.32 -12.03 11.66
N LYS A 112 -2.95 -11.69 12.78
CA LYS A 112 -2.36 -10.81 13.80
C LYS A 112 -1.08 -11.40 14.37
N GLU A 113 -1.08 -12.68 14.73
CA GLU A 113 0.09 -13.40 15.23
C GLU A 113 1.23 -13.40 14.19
N ARG A 114 0.92 -13.76 12.94
CA ARG A 114 1.91 -13.81 11.84
C ARG A 114 2.57 -12.46 11.58
N LEU A 115 1.84 -11.35 11.73
CA LEU A 115 2.31 -10.01 11.45
C LEU A 115 2.71 -9.21 12.70
N SER A 116 2.65 -9.79 13.90
CA SER A 116 2.86 -9.11 15.18
C SER A 116 4.16 -8.30 15.26
N GLU A 117 5.26 -8.81 14.67
CA GLU A 117 6.56 -8.15 14.67
C GLU A 117 6.79 -7.23 13.45
N LYS A 118 5.87 -7.24 12.49
CA LYS A 118 5.98 -6.49 11.23
C LYS A 118 5.40 -5.06 11.31
N GLY A 119 4.96 -4.63 12.49
CA GLY A 119 4.34 -3.32 12.71
C GLY A 119 2.81 -3.38 12.66
N PRO A 120 2.15 -2.25 12.34
CA PRO A 120 0.68 -2.21 12.33
C PRO A 120 0.11 -3.12 11.24
N ILE A 121 -1.01 -3.77 11.55
CA ILE A 121 -1.74 -4.59 10.59
C ILE A 121 -2.56 -3.69 9.69
N LEU A 122 -2.22 -3.67 8.42
CA LEU A 122 -2.74 -2.75 7.42
C LEU A 122 -3.21 -3.50 6.18
N PRO A 123 -4.15 -2.93 5.39
CA PRO A 123 -4.39 -3.40 4.05
C PRO A 123 -3.08 -3.53 3.25
N PHE A 124 -3.04 -4.44 2.29
CA PHE A 124 -1.80 -4.82 1.58
C PHE A 124 -0.99 -3.62 1.08
N ALA A 125 -1.62 -2.63 0.45
CA ALA A 125 -0.94 -1.49 -0.14
C ALA A 125 -0.80 -0.26 0.79
N ASN A 126 -1.33 -0.32 2.02
CA ASN A 126 -1.06 0.70 3.02
C ASN A 126 0.33 0.46 3.62
N LEU A 127 1.20 1.47 3.59
CA LEU A 127 2.57 1.38 4.11
C LEU A 127 2.72 1.96 5.51
N LYS A 128 1.70 2.69 6.00
CA LYS A 128 1.64 3.28 7.32
C LYS A 128 0.19 3.39 7.80
N ASP A 129 0.02 3.41 9.11
CA ASP A 129 -1.27 3.64 9.76
C ASP A 129 -1.64 5.13 9.87
N GLY A 130 -2.79 5.41 10.49
CA GLY A 130 -3.27 6.78 10.73
C GLY A 130 -2.42 7.60 11.70
N ASN A 131 -1.49 6.98 12.43
CA ASN A 131 -0.53 7.63 13.33
C ASN A 131 0.87 7.74 12.70
N ASN A 132 1.02 7.44 11.40
CA ASN A 132 2.28 7.38 10.65
C ASN A 132 3.25 6.26 11.09
N VAL A 133 2.79 5.26 11.83
CA VAL A 133 3.59 4.07 12.14
C VAL A 133 3.70 3.22 10.88
N LYS A 134 4.92 2.91 10.49
CA LYS A 134 5.20 2.20 9.23
C LYS A 134 5.16 0.69 9.41
N LYS A 135 4.68 0.02 8.38
CA LYS A 135 4.85 -1.41 8.16
C LYS A 135 6.35 -1.71 7.93
N LYS A 136 6.88 -2.70 8.62
CA LYS A 136 8.30 -3.11 8.51
C LYS A 136 8.51 -4.04 7.31
N HIS A 137 8.32 -3.54 6.11
CA HIS A 137 8.47 -4.34 4.89
C HIS A 137 9.91 -4.40 4.37
N GLU A 138 10.79 -3.48 4.81
CA GLU A 138 12.22 -3.43 4.48
C GLU A 138 12.54 -3.47 2.96
N ILE A 139 11.53 -3.20 2.13
CA ILE A 139 11.72 -3.03 0.68
C ILE A 139 12.08 -1.58 0.42
N GLY A 140 13.26 -1.36 -0.09
CA GLY A 140 13.79 -0.05 -0.40
C GLY A 140 13.51 0.37 -1.84
N HIS A 141 14.52 0.98 -2.46
CA HIS A 141 14.44 1.47 -3.83
C HIS A 141 14.42 0.30 -4.83
N MET A 142 13.60 0.42 -5.86
CA MET A 142 13.49 -0.57 -6.93
C MET A 142 13.53 0.17 -8.26
N LYS A 143 14.42 -0.25 -9.16
CA LYS A 143 14.49 0.26 -10.53
C LYS A 143 14.12 -0.83 -11.52
N LEU A 144 13.38 -0.44 -12.54
CA LEU A 144 13.02 -1.27 -13.68
C LEU A 144 13.51 -0.57 -14.95
N ASN A 145 14.23 -1.29 -15.78
CA ASN A 145 14.68 -0.85 -17.10
C ASN A 145 13.71 -1.32 -18.19
#